data_4031f288a552eb42271f07f7add5510f
#
_entry.id   4031f288a552eb42271f07f7add5510f
#
_cell.length_a   1.000
_cell.length_b   1.000
_cell.length_c   1.000
_cell.angle_alpha   90.00
_cell.angle_beta   90.00
_cell.angle_gamma   90.00
#
_symmetry.space_group_name_H-M   'P 1'
#
loop_
_entity.id
_entity.type
_entity.pdbx_description
1 polymer ?
#
loop_
_entity_poly.entity_id
_entity_poly.type
_entity_poly.pdbx_seq_one_letter_code
_entity_poly.pdbx_strand_id
1 'polypeptide(L)'
;MTTTTPARTTTSRMAALVRDIRKAVDRGLAPDITAYLVGELLAPHLGAEDLLTPEQQEGDPEHYRQHVLHAEPDGGFSVVALVWLPGQETCIHDHVSWCVAGVHQGEESERRYRLAPGTGGAARLVPTEDVVNGPGEVCGFAPPGDIHRVRNSCTDKAISIHVYGADISRLGTSIRRVYTLPTD
;
A
#
# COMPACT_ATOMS: atom_id res chain seq x y z
N MET A 1 -4.82 -14.89 14.20
CA MET A 1 -3.87 -13.78 14.00
C MET A 1 -2.46 -14.32 14.19
N THR A 2 -1.78 -14.66 13.11
CA THR A 2 -0.42 -15.19 13.15
C THR A 2 0.52 -14.00 13.07
N THR A 3 1.09 -13.61 14.21
CA THR A 3 2.18 -12.64 14.27
C THR A 3 3.41 -13.25 13.62
N THR A 4 3.65 -12.94 12.35
CA THR A 4 4.88 -13.32 11.68
C THR A 4 5.99 -12.42 12.21
N THR A 5 6.94 -13.00 12.94
CA THR A 5 8.21 -12.36 13.29
C THR A 5 8.86 -11.87 11.98
N PRO A 6 9.33 -10.61 11.90
CA PRO A 6 9.90 -10.09 10.67
C PRO A 6 11.09 -10.95 10.26
N ALA A 7 11.05 -11.45 9.02
CA ALA A 7 12.20 -12.09 8.40
C ALA A 7 13.32 -11.03 8.31
N ARG A 8 14.41 -11.23 9.04
CA ARG A 8 15.50 -10.25 9.23
C ARG A 8 16.42 -10.10 8.01
N THR A 9 16.05 -10.61 6.85
CA THR A 9 16.89 -10.54 5.66
C THR A 9 16.42 -9.38 4.77
N THR A 10 17.02 -8.22 4.95
CA THR A 10 16.82 -7.07 4.07
C THR A 10 17.84 -7.12 2.95
N THR A 11 17.41 -7.03 1.69
CA THR A 11 18.32 -6.93 0.53
C THR A 11 19.08 -5.62 0.54
N SER A 12 20.23 -5.57 -0.15
CA SER A 12 21.01 -4.32 -0.26
C SER A 12 20.21 -3.21 -0.98
N ARG A 13 19.36 -3.60 -1.96
CA ARG A 13 18.48 -2.66 -2.67
C ARG A 13 17.41 -2.10 -1.75
N MET A 14 16.74 -2.94 -0.97
CA MET A 14 15.75 -2.50 0.02
C MET A 14 16.39 -1.59 1.07
N ALA A 15 17.59 -1.92 1.55
CA ALA A 15 18.31 -1.07 2.51
C ALA A 15 18.67 0.30 1.92
N ALA A 16 18.99 0.38 0.62
CA ALA A 16 19.22 1.65 -0.08
C ALA A 16 17.94 2.47 -0.18
N LEU A 17 16.83 1.86 -0.61
CA LEU A 17 15.52 2.49 -0.69
C LEU A 17 15.08 3.06 0.66
N VAL A 18 15.17 2.28 1.74
CA VAL A 18 14.83 2.72 3.10
C VAL A 18 15.64 3.94 3.53
N ARG A 19 16.96 3.98 3.26
CA ARG A 19 17.79 5.17 3.56
C ARG A 19 17.32 6.42 2.84
N ASP A 20 16.90 6.29 1.59
CA ASP A 20 16.49 7.44 0.79
C ASP A 20 15.07 7.89 1.17
N ILE A 21 14.15 6.97 1.48
CA ILE A 21 12.84 7.28 2.06
C ILE A 21 13.00 8.05 3.38
N ARG A 22 13.88 7.59 4.28
CA ARG A 22 14.15 8.26 5.57
C ARG A 22 14.55 9.72 5.36
N LYS A 23 15.46 10.00 4.43
CA LYS A 23 15.86 11.38 4.10
C LYS A 23 14.70 12.23 3.59
N ALA A 24 13.76 11.64 2.84
CA ALA A 24 12.58 12.35 2.36
C ALA A 24 11.60 12.64 3.52
N VAL A 25 11.35 11.66 4.39
CA VAL A 25 10.46 11.79 5.56
C VAL A 25 11.03 12.79 6.57
N ASP A 26 12.33 12.75 6.85
CA ASP A 26 13.02 13.65 7.78
C ASP A 26 12.94 15.14 7.38
N ARG A 27 12.53 15.45 6.14
CA ARG A 27 12.28 16.83 5.71
C ARG A 27 11.07 17.47 6.36
N GLY A 28 10.16 16.67 6.94
CA GLY A 28 8.96 17.16 7.62
C GLY A 28 7.99 17.93 6.72
N LEU A 29 7.89 17.55 5.44
CA LEU A 29 7.01 18.19 4.47
C LEU A 29 5.55 17.77 4.69
N ALA A 30 4.63 18.46 4.01
CA ALA A 30 3.22 18.08 4.00
C ALA A 30 3.05 16.61 3.52
N PRO A 31 2.06 15.87 4.05
CA PRO A 31 1.89 14.44 3.77
C PRO A 31 1.80 14.09 2.28
N ASP A 32 1.09 14.90 1.49
CA ASP A 32 0.95 14.73 0.04
C ASP A 32 2.28 14.93 -0.70
N ILE A 33 3.07 15.94 -0.31
CA ILE A 33 4.40 16.18 -0.87
C ILE A 33 5.36 15.06 -0.48
N THR A 34 5.28 14.58 0.76
CA THR A 34 6.10 13.44 1.23
C THR A 34 5.75 12.19 0.43
N ALA A 35 4.47 11.87 0.25
CA ALA A 35 4.02 10.73 -0.54
C ALA A 35 4.52 10.83 -1.99
N TYR A 36 4.41 12.00 -2.63
CA TYR A 36 4.93 12.22 -3.97
C TYR A 36 6.44 11.91 -4.05
N LEU A 37 7.25 12.49 -3.16
CA LEU A 37 8.71 12.27 -3.15
C LEU A 37 9.08 10.80 -2.89
N VAL A 38 8.36 10.13 -1.99
CA VAL A 38 8.57 8.71 -1.71
C VAL A 38 8.22 7.86 -2.94
N GLY A 39 7.19 8.24 -3.69
CA GLY A 39 6.83 7.59 -4.96
C GLY A 39 7.95 7.67 -5.99
N GLU A 40 8.54 8.85 -6.17
CA GLU A 40 9.69 9.05 -7.07
C GLU A 40 10.92 8.21 -6.65
N LEU A 41 11.11 8.00 -5.33
CA LEU A 41 12.19 7.17 -4.81
C LEU A 41 11.92 5.68 -4.97
N LEU A 42 10.65 5.25 -4.87
CA LEU A 42 10.25 3.86 -4.99
C LEU A 42 10.33 3.36 -6.45
N ALA A 43 9.86 4.17 -7.39
CA ALA A 43 9.69 3.78 -8.80
C ALA A 43 10.92 3.09 -9.42
N PRO A 44 12.18 3.58 -9.26
CA PRO A 44 13.35 2.95 -9.87
C PRO A 44 13.71 1.56 -9.31
N HIS A 45 13.10 1.15 -8.22
CA HIS A 45 13.34 -0.14 -7.57
C HIS A 45 12.33 -1.21 -7.96
N LEU A 46 11.18 -0.81 -8.50
CA LEU A 46 10.10 -1.74 -8.88
C LEU A 46 10.55 -2.62 -10.05
N GLY A 47 10.16 -3.90 -10.02
CA GLY A 47 10.54 -4.91 -11.02
C GLY A 47 11.98 -5.43 -10.87
N ALA A 48 12.80 -4.89 -9.98
CA ALA A 48 14.16 -5.38 -9.77
C ALA A 48 14.16 -6.70 -8.98
N GLU A 49 14.78 -7.75 -9.53
CA GLU A 49 14.81 -9.10 -8.95
C GLU A 49 15.41 -9.15 -7.52
N ASP A 50 16.32 -8.21 -7.21
CA ASP A 50 17.01 -8.12 -5.93
C ASP A 50 16.31 -7.19 -4.91
N LEU A 51 15.07 -6.76 -5.19
CA LEU A 51 14.30 -5.93 -4.24
C LEU A 51 13.78 -6.75 -3.06
N LEU A 52 13.26 -7.95 -3.33
CA LEU A 52 12.65 -8.85 -2.36
C LEU A 52 13.38 -10.19 -2.28
N THR A 53 13.39 -10.80 -1.09
CA THR A 53 13.83 -12.20 -0.98
C THR A 53 12.71 -13.16 -1.47
N PRO A 54 13.02 -14.43 -1.78
CA PRO A 54 11.99 -15.39 -2.15
C PRO A 54 10.87 -15.53 -1.10
N GLU A 55 11.22 -15.53 0.17
CA GLU A 55 10.24 -15.65 1.28
C GLU A 55 9.28 -14.45 1.34
N GLN A 56 9.76 -13.25 0.95
CA GLN A 56 8.95 -12.03 0.93
C GLN A 56 8.00 -11.97 -0.27
N GLN A 57 8.08 -12.93 -1.17
CA GLN A 57 7.24 -13.08 -2.35
C GLN A 57 6.21 -14.21 -2.20
N GLU A 58 6.16 -14.87 -1.06
CA GLU A 58 5.18 -15.92 -0.78
C GLU A 58 3.81 -15.32 -0.47
N GLY A 59 2.78 -15.82 -1.18
CA GLY A 59 1.37 -15.49 -0.95
C GLY A 59 0.73 -16.39 0.10
N ASP A 60 -0.54 -16.14 0.37
CA ASP A 60 -1.41 -16.94 1.23
C ASP A 60 -2.71 -17.25 0.47
N PRO A 61 -3.18 -18.50 0.43
CA PRO A 61 -4.37 -18.86 -0.35
C PRO A 61 -5.68 -18.32 0.20
N GLU A 62 -5.73 -17.95 1.48
CA GLU A 62 -6.97 -17.49 2.12
C GLU A 62 -7.15 -15.96 2.01
N HIS A 63 -6.05 -15.20 1.99
CA HIS A 63 -6.08 -13.73 1.95
C HIS A 63 -4.75 -13.19 1.43
N TYR A 64 -4.73 -11.96 0.93
CA TYR A 64 -3.47 -11.32 0.55
C TYR A 64 -2.52 -11.24 1.75
N ARG A 65 -1.23 -11.48 1.49
CA ARG A 65 -0.23 -11.56 2.54
C ARG A 65 0.57 -10.27 2.64
N GLN A 66 0.77 -9.81 3.87
CA GLN A 66 1.62 -8.66 4.18
C GLN A 66 2.96 -9.13 4.73
N HIS A 67 4.04 -8.69 4.10
CA HIS A 67 5.39 -8.84 4.61
C HIS A 67 5.94 -7.48 5.02
N VAL A 68 6.13 -7.23 6.32
CA VAL A 68 6.78 -6.02 6.80
C VAL A 68 8.27 -6.11 6.47
N LEU A 69 8.73 -5.29 5.51
CA LEU A 69 10.11 -5.25 5.03
C LEU A 69 10.97 -4.34 5.93
N HIS A 70 10.37 -3.24 6.39
CA HIS A 70 10.98 -2.27 7.29
C HIS A 70 9.93 -1.55 8.12
N ALA A 71 10.27 -1.27 9.38
CA ALA A 71 9.54 -0.33 10.23
C ALA A 71 10.57 0.59 10.90
N GLU A 72 10.38 1.91 10.78
CA GLU A 72 11.27 2.89 11.36
C GLU A 72 11.14 2.87 12.89
N PRO A 73 12.24 2.86 13.67
CA PRO A 73 12.20 2.72 15.13
C PRO A 73 11.38 3.79 15.85
N ASP A 74 11.35 5.02 15.32
CA ASP A 74 10.56 6.14 15.85
C ASP A 74 9.08 6.09 15.40
N GLY A 75 8.72 5.16 14.50
CA GLY A 75 7.38 5.00 13.97
C GLY A 75 7.05 5.92 12.80
N GLY A 76 8.02 6.65 12.26
CA GLY A 76 7.83 7.65 11.21
C GLY A 76 7.35 7.08 9.88
N PHE A 77 7.74 5.85 9.54
CA PHE A 77 7.24 5.15 8.36
C PHE A 77 7.47 3.63 8.43
N SER A 78 6.82 2.90 7.53
CA SER A 78 7.07 1.48 7.28
C SER A 78 6.99 1.13 5.81
N VAL A 79 7.71 0.09 5.40
CA VAL A 79 7.69 -0.49 4.04
C VAL A 79 7.16 -1.91 4.12
N VAL A 80 6.17 -2.22 3.29
CA VAL A 80 5.44 -3.49 3.30
C VAL A 80 5.34 -4.03 1.87
N ALA A 81 5.61 -5.32 1.66
CA ALA A 81 5.20 -6.00 0.44
C ALA A 81 3.82 -6.63 0.65
N LEU A 82 2.90 -6.36 -0.26
CA LEU A 82 1.61 -7.05 -0.35
C LEU A 82 1.70 -8.07 -1.48
N VAL A 83 1.44 -9.33 -1.15
CA VAL A 83 1.42 -10.42 -2.12
C VAL A 83 -0.01 -10.89 -2.30
N TRP A 84 -0.50 -10.81 -3.53
CA TRP A 84 -1.88 -11.06 -3.92
C TRP A 84 -1.95 -12.29 -4.83
N LEU A 85 -2.70 -13.28 -4.44
CA LEU A 85 -3.11 -14.33 -5.37
C LEU A 85 -4.30 -13.88 -6.23
N PRO A 86 -4.59 -14.56 -7.36
CA PRO A 86 -5.65 -14.15 -8.27
C PRO A 86 -6.99 -13.92 -7.58
N GLY A 87 -7.61 -12.76 -7.83
CA GLY A 87 -8.91 -12.40 -7.31
C GLY A 87 -8.95 -11.91 -5.88
N GLN A 88 -7.83 -11.93 -5.14
CA GLN A 88 -7.77 -11.33 -3.80
C GLN A 88 -7.92 -9.82 -3.86
N GLU A 89 -8.64 -9.26 -2.89
CA GLU A 89 -8.95 -7.83 -2.83
C GLU A 89 -9.01 -7.31 -1.40
N THR A 90 -8.91 -5.99 -1.22
CA THR A 90 -9.19 -5.33 0.05
C THR A 90 -10.68 -5.07 0.22
N CYS A 91 -11.11 -4.76 1.45
CA CYS A 91 -12.36 -4.02 1.67
C CYS A 91 -12.25 -2.60 1.08
N ILE A 92 -13.37 -1.88 0.97
CA ILE A 92 -13.33 -0.43 0.69
C ILE A 92 -12.88 0.27 1.97
N HIS A 93 -11.79 1.04 1.92
CA HIS A 93 -11.16 1.62 3.11
C HIS A 93 -10.46 2.95 2.83
N ASP A 94 -10.11 3.66 3.90
CA ASP A 94 -9.17 4.78 3.94
C ASP A 94 -8.02 4.49 4.92
N HIS A 95 -6.97 5.34 4.94
CA HIS A 95 -5.73 5.07 5.64
C HIS A 95 -5.51 5.94 6.87
N VAL A 96 -4.66 5.43 7.79
CA VAL A 96 -4.25 6.14 9.00
C VAL A 96 -3.24 7.26 8.72
N SER A 97 -2.51 7.16 7.59
CA SER A 97 -1.44 8.08 7.19
C SER A 97 -1.37 8.19 5.67
N TRP A 98 -0.48 9.02 5.16
CA TRP A 98 -0.13 8.98 3.76
C TRP A 98 0.38 7.58 3.37
N CYS A 99 0.12 7.21 2.13
CA CYS A 99 0.51 5.93 1.56
C CYS A 99 1.05 6.13 0.14
N VAL A 100 2.05 5.33 -0.20
CA VAL A 100 2.52 5.14 -1.57
C VAL A 100 2.43 3.66 -1.89
N ALA A 101 1.84 3.31 -3.02
CA ALA A 101 1.79 1.96 -3.54
C ALA A 101 2.49 1.90 -4.90
N GLY A 102 3.35 0.91 -5.11
CA GLY A 102 4.02 0.70 -6.38
C GLY A 102 3.96 -0.77 -6.79
N VAL A 103 3.55 -1.06 -8.01
CA VAL A 103 3.45 -2.43 -8.52
C VAL A 103 4.83 -2.96 -8.89
N HIS A 104 5.26 -3.99 -8.16
CA HIS A 104 6.54 -4.67 -8.38
C HIS A 104 6.42 -5.79 -9.42
N GLN A 105 5.31 -6.54 -9.37
CA GLN A 105 5.01 -7.66 -10.27
C GLN A 105 3.50 -7.77 -10.47
N GLY A 106 3.07 -8.19 -11.65
CA GLY A 106 1.66 -8.38 -11.97
C GLY A 106 0.93 -7.07 -12.20
N GLU A 107 -0.35 -7.03 -11.90
CA GLU A 107 -1.23 -5.89 -12.16
C GLU A 107 -2.27 -5.77 -11.04
N GLU A 108 -2.58 -4.56 -10.64
CA GLU A 108 -3.61 -4.26 -9.66
C GLU A 108 -4.66 -3.32 -10.27
N SER A 109 -5.94 -3.62 -10.06
CA SER A 109 -7.01 -2.67 -10.32
C SER A 109 -7.41 -1.97 -9.03
N GLU A 110 -7.48 -0.64 -9.10
CA GLU A 110 -7.91 0.23 -8.01
C GLU A 110 -9.20 0.93 -8.38
N ARG A 111 -10.22 0.84 -7.51
CA ARG A 111 -11.42 1.66 -7.61
C ARG A 111 -11.44 2.67 -6.49
N ARG A 112 -11.54 3.94 -6.85
CA ARG A 112 -11.58 5.08 -5.93
C ARG A 112 -13.00 5.54 -5.69
N TYR A 113 -13.24 6.09 -4.50
CA TYR A 113 -14.57 6.51 -4.07
C TYR A 113 -14.52 7.87 -3.38
N ARG A 114 -15.67 8.55 -3.37
CA ARG A 114 -15.94 9.69 -2.48
C ARG A 114 -17.21 9.46 -1.68
N LEU A 115 -17.29 10.08 -0.51
CA LEU A 115 -18.54 10.15 0.23
C LEU A 115 -19.45 11.22 -0.37
N ALA A 116 -20.73 10.90 -0.50
CA ALA A 116 -21.76 11.81 -0.92
C ALA A 116 -23.01 11.68 -0.02
N PRO A 117 -23.85 12.71 0.09
CA PRO A 117 -25.16 12.58 0.72
C PRO A 117 -26.02 11.57 -0.04
N GLY A 118 -26.65 10.67 0.71
CA GLY A 118 -27.65 9.75 0.19
C GLY A 118 -29.08 10.19 0.56
N THR A 119 -30.05 9.36 0.20
CA THR A 119 -31.46 9.58 0.56
C THR A 119 -31.66 9.52 2.07
N GLY A 120 -32.47 10.41 2.63
CA GLY A 120 -32.76 10.44 4.07
C GLY A 120 -31.60 10.90 4.95
N GLY A 121 -30.54 11.53 4.39
CA GLY A 121 -29.38 11.99 5.14
C GLY A 121 -28.31 10.92 5.42
N ALA A 122 -28.51 9.68 5.01
CA ALA A 122 -27.48 8.65 5.05
C ALA A 122 -26.33 8.97 4.07
N ALA A 123 -25.10 8.63 4.43
CA ALA A 123 -23.97 8.73 3.49
C ALA A 123 -23.97 7.53 2.52
N ARG A 124 -23.44 7.76 1.31
CA ARG A 124 -23.20 6.72 0.30
C ARG A 124 -21.82 6.88 -0.32
N LEU A 125 -21.29 5.81 -0.87
CA LEU A 125 -20.07 5.81 -1.67
C LEU A 125 -20.42 6.04 -3.15
N VAL A 126 -19.71 6.93 -3.79
CA VAL A 126 -19.81 7.17 -5.23
C VAL A 126 -18.45 6.84 -5.84
N PRO A 127 -18.38 5.88 -6.79
CA PRO A 127 -17.16 5.64 -7.53
C PRO A 127 -16.73 6.90 -8.28
N THR A 128 -15.44 7.19 -8.27
CA THR A 128 -14.87 8.37 -8.94
C THR A 128 -13.92 7.99 -10.07
N GLU A 129 -13.20 6.88 -9.90
CA GLU A 129 -12.19 6.46 -10.84
C GLU A 129 -11.95 4.96 -10.76
N ASP A 130 -11.71 4.31 -11.89
CA ASP A 130 -11.15 2.98 -12.00
C ASP A 130 -9.78 3.10 -12.67
N VAL A 131 -8.74 2.60 -12.00
CA VAL A 131 -7.36 2.63 -12.47
C VAL A 131 -6.83 1.22 -12.52
N VAL A 132 -6.03 0.92 -13.53
CA VAL A 132 -5.23 -0.31 -13.60
C VAL A 132 -3.78 0.10 -13.52
N ASN A 133 -3.07 -0.42 -12.52
CA ASN A 133 -1.66 -0.15 -12.29
C ASN A 133 -0.84 -1.39 -12.69
N GLY A 134 0.05 -1.22 -13.65
CA GLY A 134 0.98 -2.26 -14.12
C GLY A 134 2.36 -2.17 -13.44
N PRO A 135 3.29 -3.09 -13.81
CA PRO A 135 4.62 -3.11 -13.22
C PRO A 135 5.37 -1.79 -13.40
N GLY A 136 5.94 -1.26 -12.32
CA GLY A 136 6.67 0.01 -12.30
C GLY A 136 5.79 1.24 -12.05
N GLU A 137 4.47 1.12 -12.12
CA GLU A 137 3.56 2.24 -11.82
C GLU A 137 3.44 2.46 -10.32
N VAL A 138 3.36 3.74 -9.95
CA VAL A 138 3.30 4.20 -8.57
C VAL A 138 2.14 5.16 -8.40
N CYS A 139 1.37 4.99 -7.34
CA CYS A 139 0.39 5.97 -6.89
C CYS A 139 0.68 6.36 -5.43
N GLY A 140 0.41 7.62 -5.09
CA GLY A 140 0.57 8.14 -3.74
C GLY A 140 -0.60 9.02 -3.36
N PHE A 141 -1.01 8.95 -2.11
CA PHE A 141 -2.12 9.73 -1.56
C PHE A 141 -1.94 10.00 -0.08
N ALA A 142 -2.64 11.02 0.40
CA ALA A 142 -2.71 11.36 1.81
C ALA A 142 -4.19 11.59 2.20
N PRO A 143 -4.59 11.14 3.42
CA PRO A 143 -5.92 11.45 3.93
C PRO A 143 -6.14 12.98 4.08
N PRO A 144 -7.38 13.47 3.95
CA PRO A 144 -8.62 12.74 3.65
C PRO A 144 -8.88 12.60 2.14
N GLY A 145 -9.76 11.67 1.77
CA GLY A 145 -10.23 11.53 0.38
C GLY A 145 -9.62 10.32 -0.35
N ASP A 146 -8.89 9.52 0.38
CA ASP A 146 -8.15 8.34 -0.07
C ASP A 146 -8.97 7.03 0.03
N ILE A 147 -10.29 7.11 -0.17
CA ILE A 147 -11.19 5.94 -0.09
C ILE A 147 -11.04 5.10 -1.35
N HIS A 148 -10.62 3.87 -1.19
CA HIS A 148 -10.45 2.96 -2.32
C HIS A 148 -10.64 1.48 -1.99
N ARG A 149 -10.64 0.66 -3.03
CA ARG A 149 -10.50 -0.80 -3.00
C ARG A 149 -9.47 -1.20 -4.05
N VAL A 150 -8.56 -2.09 -3.66
CA VAL A 150 -7.53 -2.65 -4.55
C VAL A 150 -7.77 -4.14 -4.72
N ARG A 151 -7.51 -4.64 -5.93
CA ARG A 151 -7.67 -6.05 -6.29
C ARG A 151 -6.56 -6.50 -7.22
N ASN A 152 -6.08 -7.73 -7.04
CA ASN A 152 -5.32 -8.40 -8.08
C ASN A 152 -6.25 -8.76 -9.25
N SER A 153 -6.07 -8.09 -10.39
CA SER A 153 -6.83 -8.32 -11.62
C SER A 153 -6.19 -9.32 -12.59
N CYS A 154 -4.97 -9.79 -12.27
CA CYS A 154 -4.26 -10.77 -13.07
C CYS A 154 -4.76 -12.20 -12.85
N THR A 155 -4.39 -13.09 -13.79
CA THR A 155 -4.50 -14.54 -13.64
C THR A 155 -3.38 -15.16 -12.80
N ASP A 156 -2.33 -14.39 -12.55
CA ASP A 156 -1.15 -14.78 -11.78
C ASP A 156 -1.02 -13.95 -10.49
N LYS A 157 0.01 -14.28 -9.72
CA LYS A 157 0.37 -13.54 -8.50
C LYS A 157 0.78 -12.11 -8.85
N ALA A 158 0.25 -11.12 -8.10
CA ALA A 158 0.73 -9.76 -8.10
C ALA A 158 1.48 -9.44 -6.80
N ILE A 159 2.41 -8.49 -6.86
CA ILE A 159 3.16 -7.99 -5.71
C ILE A 159 3.25 -6.47 -5.82
N SER A 160 2.83 -5.78 -4.78
CA SER A 160 3.03 -4.33 -4.64
C SER A 160 3.84 -3.99 -3.40
N ILE A 161 4.61 -2.91 -3.50
CA ILE A 161 5.37 -2.34 -2.38
C ILE A 161 4.62 -1.11 -1.89
N HIS A 162 4.28 -1.14 -0.62
CA HIS A 162 3.58 -0.05 0.05
C HIS A 162 4.49 0.64 1.05
N VAL A 163 4.49 1.97 1.05
CA VAL A 163 5.16 2.79 2.06
C VAL A 163 4.10 3.61 2.78
N TYR A 164 4.02 3.44 4.09
CA TYR A 164 3.07 4.15 4.95
C TYR A 164 3.80 5.12 5.87
N GLY A 165 3.26 6.32 6.06
CA GLY A 165 3.74 7.30 7.04
C GLY A 165 3.36 6.95 8.48
N ALA A 166 3.45 5.69 8.83
CA ALA A 166 3.18 5.13 10.15
C ALA A 166 3.82 3.75 10.31
N ASP A 167 4.03 3.31 11.53
CA ASP A 167 4.50 1.95 11.83
C ASP A 167 3.34 0.94 11.81
N ILE A 168 3.15 0.31 10.65
CA ILE A 168 2.10 -0.69 10.46
C ILE A 168 2.35 -1.96 11.29
N SER A 169 3.60 -2.26 11.64
CA SER A 169 3.92 -3.41 12.49
C SER A 169 3.36 -3.27 13.90
N ARG A 170 3.28 -2.04 14.42
CA ARG A 170 2.68 -1.72 15.73
C ARG A 170 1.18 -1.54 15.66
N LEU A 171 0.68 -0.88 14.59
CA LEU A 171 -0.75 -0.63 14.41
C LEU A 171 -1.52 -1.91 14.03
N GLY A 172 -0.85 -2.89 13.41
CA GLY A 172 -1.45 -4.12 12.90
C GLY A 172 -2.22 -3.94 11.59
N THR A 173 -2.50 -2.72 11.17
CA THR A 173 -3.19 -2.38 9.93
C THR A 173 -2.89 -0.95 9.50
N SER A 174 -2.93 -0.70 8.18
CA SER A 174 -2.89 0.66 7.59
C SER A 174 -4.28 1.29 7.52
N ILE A 175 -5.34 0.50 7.73
CA ILE A 175 -6.73 0.90 7.55
C ILE A 175 -7.19 1.73 8.75
N ARG A 176 -7.66 2.94 8.48
CA ARG A 176 -8.32 3.79 9.46
C ARG A 176 -9.80 3.47 9.59
N ARG A 177 -10.47 3.23 8.45
CA ARG A 177 -11.90 2.98 8.39
C ARG A 177 -12.25 2.02 7.27
N VAL A 178 -13.11 1.06 7.54
CA VAL A 178 -13.77 0.21 6.54
C VAL A 178 -15.13 0.79 6.22
N TYR A 179 -15.48 0.82 4.94
CA TYR A 179 -16.75 1.35 4.45
C TYR A 179 -17.66 0.20 3.97
N THR A 180 -18.83 0.10 4.59
CA THR A 180 -19.89 -0.85 4.24
C THR A 180 -21.14 -0.14 3.72
N LEU A 181 -20.96 1.11 3.26
CA LEU A 181 -22.04 1.95 2.76
C LEU A 181 -22.51 1.47 1.37
N PRO A 182 -23.78 1.77 1.00
CA PRO A 182 -24.26 1.52 -0.35
C PRO A 182 -23.35 2.19 -1.39
N THR A 183 -23.08 1.48 -2.47
CA THR A 183 -22.40 1.99 -3.67
C THR A 183 -23.41 2.16 -4.79
N ASP A 184 -23.25 3.20 -5.60
CA ASP A 184 -24.02 3.37 -6.84
C ASP A 184 -23.48 2.46 -7.94
#